data_3ce8ea6cd7a3cd5827292281bbff2d07
#
_entry.id   3ce8ea6cd7a3cd5827292281bbff2d07
#
_cell.length_a   1.000
_cell.length_b   1.000
_cell.length_c   1.000
_cell.angle_alpha   90.00
_cell.angle_beta   90.00
_cell.angle_gamma   90.00
#
_symmetry.space_group_name_H-M   'P 1'
#
loop_
_entity.id
_entity.type
_entity.pdbx_description
1 polymer ?
#
loop_
_entity_poly.entity_id
_entity_poly.type
_entity_poly.pdbx_seq_one_letter_code
_entity_poly.pdbx_strand_id
1 'polypeptide(L)'
;MRHLKTRLSFAVAAATAAVLATSPVIAQSAADVQKAVDAAYAKFKDLKEGKNADYIPALAKVDPNLFGIALVTVDGKVYTAGDIKTEVSIQSISKVFTMAQVIQEQGLDSIAKRIGVDATGARFNSIIAIEGVRSVVGTGAPEMNALVNPGAISSTSMVTGATADAVWAKIIGIHNDSAGRQLSVLQDVYKSESDSNQRNQAIGALMYAYGYIKTDWKQAVDLYTRQCSIGVNAKDLATMAATLASAGKNPVTGKVVVDPAKVPGILAVMATAGLYDDSGKWLYATGLPAKSGVGGGLIAVSPGKFGIAVIAPPLDDAGNSVKAQRAITAISNSLGGNPYAATPKS
;
A
#
# COMPACT_ATOMS: atom_id res chain seq x y z
N MET A 1 -18.54 79.57 -26.68
CA MET A 1 -19.31 78.33 -26.61
C MET A 1 -18.77 77.38 -27.66
N ARG A 2 -17.96 76.41 -27.29
CA ARG A 2 -17.44 75.35 -28.18
C ARG A 2 -17.78 74.02 -27.57
N HIS A 3 -18.65 73.25 -28.21
CA HIS A 3 -19.03 71.89 -27.80
C HIS A 3 -17.93 70.88 -28.16
N LEU A 4 -17.36 70.25 -27.14
CA LEU A 4 -16.46 69.14 -27.31
C LEU A 4 -17.26 67.83 -27.31
N LYS A 5 -17.32 67.14 -28.46
CA LYS A 5 -17.95 65.82 -28.59
C LYS A 5 -16.91 64.72 -28.27
N THR A 6 -17.06 64.13 -27.14
CA THR A 6 -16.26 62.90 -26.76
C THR A 6 -16.81 61.69 -27.48
N ARG A 7 -15.99 61.10 -28.33
CA ARG A 7 -16.29 59.78 -28.95
C ARG A 7 -15.83 58.68 -28.03
N LEU A 8 -16.75 57.87 -27.53
CA LEU A 8 -16.45 56.61 -26.83
C LEU A 8 -16.16 55.51 -27.86
N SER A 9 -14.93 55.01 -27.92
CA SER A 9 -14.58 53.83 -28.71
C SER A 9 -14.74 52.59 -27.85
N PHE A 10 -15.67 51.72 -28.22
CA PHE A 10 -15.81 50.38 -27.65
C PHE A 10 -14.79 49.48 -28.31
N ALA A 11 -13.80 49.02 -27.54
CA ALA A 11 -12.91 47.94 -27.93
C ALA A 11 -13.60 46.61 -27.61
N VAL A 12 -13.97 45.86 -28.64
CA VAL A 12 -14.45 44.47 -28.50
C VAL A 12 -13.23 43.58 -28.33
N ALA A 13 -13.01 43.08 -27.10
CA ALA A 13 -12.02 42.04 -26.84
C ALA A 13 -12.55 40.68 -27.30
N ALA A 14 -12.03 40.16 -28.38
CA ALA A 14 -12.26 38.78 -28.82
C ALA A 14 -11.51 37.82 -27.90
N ALA A 15 -12.22 37.12 -27.03
CA ALA A 15 -11.67 36.04 -26.22
C ALA A 15 -11.50 34.81 -27.12
N THR A 16 -10.29 34.53 -27.56
CA THR A 16 -9.93 33.28 -28.19
C THR A 16 -9.89 32.18 -27.11
N ALA A 17 -10.90 31.34 -27.07
CA ALA A 17 -10.89 30.10 -26.28
C ALA A 17 -9.87 29.14 -26.90
N ALA A 18 -8.71 29.02 -26.27
CA ALA A 18 -7.75 27.95 -26.58
C ALA A 18 -8.36 26.61 -26.15
N VAL A 19 -8.87 25.85 -27.08
CA VAL A 19 -9.21 24.43 -26.86
C VAL A 19 -7.90 23.69 -26.66
N LEU A 20 -7.58 23.37 -25.41
CA LEU A 20 -6.50 22.46 -25.07
C LEU A 20 -6.92 21.07 -25.60
N ALA A 21 -6.40 20.72 -26.77
CA ALA A 21 -6.47 19.37 -27.27
C ALA A 21 -5.67 18.45 -26.34
N THR A 22 -6.34 17.81 -25.41
CA THR A 22 -5.76 16.69 -24.68
C THR A 22 -5.56 15.55 -25.66
N SER A 23 -4.30 15.27 -26.02
CA SER A 23 -3.98 14.07 -26.81
C SER A 23 -4.59 12.87 -26.08
N PRO A 24 -5.31 11.97 -26.77
CA PRO A 24 -5.86 10.79 -26.12
C PRO A 24 -4.68 9.94 -25.63
N VAL A 25 -4.55 9.80 -24.31
CA VAL A 25 -3.82 8.66 -23.75
C VAL A 25 -4.52 7.45 -24.34
N ILE A 26 -3.85 6.68 -25.19
CA ILE A 26 -4.41 5.46 -25.78
C ILE A 26 -4.78 4.58 -24.57
N ALA A 27 -6.06 4.55 -24.25
CA ALA A 27 -6.57 3.67 -23.21
C ALA A 27 -6.33 2.24 -23.69
N GLN A 28 -5.55 1.48 -22.93
CA GLN A 28 -5.29 0.09 -23.27
C GLN A 28 -6.60 -0.68 -23.35
N SER A 29 -6.75 -1.51 -24.37
CA SER A 29 -7.96 -2.29 -24.51
C SER A 29 -8.08 -3.33 -23.38
N ALA A 30 -9.29 -3.74 -23.04
CA ALA A 30 -9.52 -4.82 -22.07
C ALA A 30 -8.76 -6.11 -22.45
N ALA A 31 -8.66 -6.38 -23.75
CA ALA A 31 -7.92 -7.53 -24.27
C ALA A 31 -6.41 -7.43 -24.02
N ASP A 32 -5.81 -6.24 -24.14
CA ASP A 32 -4.39 -6.03 -23.88
C ASP A 32 -4.08 -6.21 -22.40
N VAL A 33 -4.95 -5.72 -21.51
CA VAL A 33 -4.78 -5.91 -20.06
C VAL A 33 -4.83 -7.38 -19.69
N GLN A 34 -5.86 -8.12 -20.15
CA GLN A 34 -5.96 -9.55 -19.88
C GLN A 34 -4.77 -10.32 -20.44
N LYS A 35 -4.36 -10.00 -21.68
CA LYS A 35 -3.17 -10.62 -22.32
C LYS A 35 -1.89 -10.40 -21.51
N ALA A 36 -1.69 -9.21 -20.94
CA ALA A 36 -0.53 -8.93 -20.07
C ALA A 36 -0.55 -9.77 -18.79
N VAL A 37 -1.73 -9.92 -18.17
CA VAL A 37 -1.94 -10.74 -16.96
C VAL A 37 -1.69 -12.21 -17.26
N ASP A 38 -2.25 -12.75 -18.35
CA ASP A 38 -2.08 -14.16 -18.77
C ASP A 38 -0.63 -14.46 -19.14
N ALA A 39 0.03 -13.55 -19.85
CA ALA A 39 1.44 -13.71 -20.24
C ALA A 39 2.36 -13.76 -19.02
N ALA A 40 2.12 -12.90 -18.01
CA ALA A 40 2.90 -12.92 -16.78
C ALA A 40 2.65 -14.21 -15.98
N TYR A 41 1.40 -14.66 -15.88
CA TYR A 41 1.10 -15.93 -15.24
C TYR A 41 1.80 -17.09 -15.93
N ALA A 42 1.65 -17.23 -17.24
CA ALA A 42 2.30 -18.30 -18.02
C ALA A 42 3.82 -18.29 -17.88
N LYS A 43 4.43 -17.09 -17.86
CA LYS A 43 5.89 -16.92 -17.75
C LYS A 43 6.44 -17.35 -16.39
N PHE A 44 5.71 -17.11 -15.31
CA PHE A 44 6.26 -17.26 -13.95
C PHE A 44 5.63 -18.39 -13.14
N LYS A 45 4.59 -19.08 -13.61
CA LYS A 45 3.91 -20.15 -12.85
C LYS A 45 4.85 -21.24 -12.35
N ASP A 46 5.85 -21.61 -13.12
CA ASP A 46 6.78 -22.68 -12.83
C ASP A 46 8.06 -22.22 -12.10
N LEU A 47 8.16 -20.95 -11.76
CA LEU A 47 9.29 -20.40 -11.00
C LEU A 47 9.29 -20.97 -9.56
N LYS A 48 10.45 -21.51 -9.11
CA LYS A 48 10.63 -22.17 -7.80
C LYS A 48 11.65 -21.46 -6.90
N GLU A 49 11.87 -20.14 -7.11
CA GLU A 49 12.80 -19.35 -6.30
C GLU A 49 12.13 -18.85 -5.01
N GLY A 50 12.92 -18.70 -3.96
CA GLY A 50 12.47 -18.23 -2.65
C GLY A 50 11.98 -19.34 -1.73
N LYS A 51 11.58 -18.99 -0.50
CA LYS A 51 10.94 -19.91 0.47
C LYS A 51 9.86 -19.19 1.27
N ASN A 52 8.91 -19.93 1.81
CA ASN A 52 7.89 -19.36 2.70
C ASN A 52 8.51 -18.77 3.97
N ALA A 53 7.83 -17.81 4.60
CA ALA A 53 8.19 -17.31 5.91
C ALA A 53 8.12 -18.44 6.94
N ASP A 54 9.26 -18.96 7.40
CA ASP A 54 9.34 -20.11 8.29
C ASP A 54 9.33 -19.75 9.79
N TYR A 55 9.51 -18.49 10.12
CA TYR A 55 9.49 -18.00 11.51
C TYR A 55 8.08 -17.78 12.07
N ILE A 56 7.02 -17.91 11.24
CA ILE A 56 5.63 -18.01 11.65
C ILE A 56 5.12 -19.38 11.20
N PRO A 57 4.92 -20.34 12.13
CA PRO A 57 4.62 -21.74 11.77
C PRO A 57 3.39 -21.92 10.86
N ALA A 58 2.38 -21.09 10.96
CA ALA A 58 1.22 -21.13 10.07
C ALA A 58 1.60 -20.76 8.62
N LEU A 59 2.47 -19.78 8.42
CA LEU A 59 2.90 -19.35 7.08
C LEU A 59 3.83 -20.37 6.42
N ALA A 60 4.65 -21.08 7.20
CA ALA A 60 5.51 -22.12 6.68
C ALA A 60 4.73 -23.26 6.00
N LYS A 61 3.46 -23.47 6.37
CA LYS A 61 2.60 -24.55 5.87
C LYS A 61 1.78 -24.17 4.63
N VAL A 62 1.77 -22.90 4.22
CA VAL A 62 1.03 -22.44 3.03
C VAL A 62 1.63 -23.13 1.79
N ASP A 63 0.78 -23.54 0.84
CA ASP A 63 1.25 -24.15 -0.41
C ASP A 63 2.22 -23.22 -1.16
N PRO A 64 3.50 -23.59 -1.31
CA PRO A 64 4.48 -22.75 -2.00
C PRO A 64 4.23 -22.64 -3.51
N ASN A 65 3.32 -23.43 -4.07
CA ASN A 65 2.94 -23.38 -5.49
C ASN A 65 1.79 -22.40 -5.74
N LEU A 66 1.13 -21.91 -4.70
CA LEU A 66 0.06 -20.94 -4.82
C LEU A 66 0.55 -19.74 -5.67
N PHE A 67 -0.20 -19.42 -6.72
CA PHE A 67 0.08 -18.29 -7.60
C PHE A 67 -1.21 -17.73 -8.18
N GLY A 68 -1.56 -16.52 -7.74
CA GLY A 68 -2.72 -15.79 -8.19
C GLY A 68 -2.37 -14.34 -8.53
N ILE A 69 -2.85 -13.86 -9.66
CA ILE A 69 -2.70 -12.48 -10.13
C ILE A 69 -4.08 -11.85 -10.27
N ALA A 70 -4.24 -10.65 -9.77
CA ALA A 70 -5.40 -9.80 -10.05
C ALA A 70 -4.97 -8.37 -10.34
N LEU A 71 -5.63 -7.73 -11.30
CA LEU A 71 -5.49 -6.33 -11.64
C LEU A 71 -6.89 -5.71 -11.69
N VAL A 72 -7.07 -4.58 -11.02
CA VAL A 72 -8.32 -3.81 -11.03
C VAL A 72 -8.01 -2.41 -11.55
N THR A 73 -8.70 -2.01 -12.61
CA THR A 73 -8.57 -0.68 -13.20
C THR A 73 -9.38 0.37 -12.43
N VAL A 74 -9.05 1.64 -12.62
CA VAL A 74 -9.78 2.74 -11.96
C VAL A 74 -11.24 2.87 -12.40
N ASP A 75 -11.64 2.22 -13.50
CA ASP A 75 -13.03 2.06 -13.93
C ASP A 75 -13.71 0.78 -13.39
N GLY A 76 -13.05 0.05 -12.49
CA GLY A 76 -13.61 -1.10 -11.77
C GLY A 76 -13.57 -2.43 -12.52
N LYS A 77 -12.94 -2.51 -13.69
CA LYS A 77 -12.76 -3.78 -14.39
C LYS A 77 -11.71 -4.64 -13.73
N VAL A 78 -11.97 -5.95 -13.65
CA VAL A 78 -11.12 -6.93 -12.96
C VAL A 78 -10.57 -7.94 -13.96
N TYR A 79 -9.25 -8.13 -13.93
CA TYR A 79 -8.51 -9.08 -14.76
C TYR A 79 -7.72 -10.03 -13.87
N THR A 80 -7.75 -11.32 -14.17
CA THR A 80 -7.20 -12.33 -13.25
C THR A 80 -6.54 -13.47 -13.98
N ALA A 81 -5.56 -14.11 -13.32
CA ALA A 81 -4.98 -15.37 -13.74
C ALA A 81 -4.55 -16.21 -12.52
N GLY A 82 -4.61 -17.53 -12.65
CA GLY A 82 -4.24 -18.47 -11.60
C GLY A 82 -5.23 -18.54 -10.46
N ASP A 83 -4.74 -18.86 -9.25
CA ASP A 83 -5.58 -18.98 -8.06
C ASP A 83 -5.89 -17.61 -7.44
N ILE A 84 -7.12 -17.16 -7.63
CA ILE A 84 -7.61 -15.89 -7.13
C ILE A 84 -8.60 -16.06 -5.95
N LYS A 85 -8.82 -17.29 -5.50
CA LYS A 85 -9.82 -17.58 -4.45
C LYS A 85 -9.22 -17.95 -3.12
N THR A 86 -8.05 -18.58 -3.13
CA THR A 86 -7.37 -19.00 -1.89
C THR A 86 -7.01 -17.77 -1.06
N GLU A 87 -7.43 -17.78 0.19
CA GLU A 87 -7.10 -16.72 1.14
C GLU A 87 -5.75 -17.02 1.80
N VAL A 88 -4.96 -15.96 1.93
CA VAL A 88 -3.74 -15.91 2.75
C VAL A 88 -3.87 -14.75 3.73
N SER A 89 -3.06 -14.74 4.78
CA SER A 89 -3.01 -13.57 5.68
C SER A 89 -2.40 -12.37 4.98
N ILE A 90 -3.04 -11.21 5.14
CA ILE A 90 -2.63 -9.93 4.52
C ILE A 90 -1.24 -9.49 4.98
N GLN A 91 -0.85 -9.82 6.19
CA GLN A 91 0.41 -9.48 6.81
C GLN A 91 0.73 -7.98 6.70
N SER A 92 1.94 -7.64 6.32
CA SER A 92 2.40 -6.25 6.30
C SER A 92 1.71 -5.34 5.27
N ILE A 93 0.90 -5.86 4.37
CA ILE A 93 0.07 -5.01 3.49
C ILE A 93 -0.96 -4.23 4.33
N SER A 94 -1.43 -4.79 5.43
CA SER A 94 -2.35 -4.15 6.37
C SER A 94 -1.85 -2.80 6.91
N LYS A 95 -0.53 -2.62 7.04
CA LYS A 95 0.08 -1.39 7.53
C LYS A 95 -0.34 -0.15 6.74
N VAL A 96 -0.49 -0.29 5.41
CA VAL A 96 -0.92 0.81 4.52
C VAL A 96 -2.29 1.33 4.93
N PHE A 97 -3.23 0.43 5.17
CA PHE A 97 -4.63 0.78 5.45
C PHE A 97 -4.82 1.24 6.89
N THR A 98 -4.07 0.68 7.85
CA THR A 98 -4.05 1.20 9.23
C THR A 98 -3.41 2.58 9.29
N MET A 99 -2.30 2.82 8.57
CA MET A 99 -1.73 4.16 8.41
C MET A 99 -2.75 5.13 7.77
N ALA A 100 -3.46 4.69 6.73
CA ALA A 100 -4.49 5.49 6.09
C ALA A 100 -5.63 5.83 7.06
N GLN A 101 -6.03 4.91 7.95
CA GLN A 101 -7.00 5.18 9.01
C GLN A 101 -6.52 6.29 9.95
N VAL A 102 -5.27 6.24 10.40
CA VAL A 102 -4.68 7.29 11.24
C VAL A 102 -4.64 8.63 10.49
N ILE A 103 -4.23 8.63 9.24
CA ILE A 103 -4.21 9.83 8.40
C ILE A 103 -5.63 10.41 8.22
N GLN A 104 -6.64 9.56 8.05
CA GLN A 104 -8.04 9.98 7.98
C GLN A 104 -8.48 10.69 9.27
N GLU A 105 -8.11 10.17 10.43
CA GLU A 105 -8.48 10.71 11.73
C GLU A 105 -7.68 11.96 12.14
N GLN A 106 -6.37 12.00 11.82
CA GLN A 106 -5.44 12.95 12.43
C GLN A 106 -4.60 13.78 11.44
N GLY A 107 -4.81 13.57 10.12
CA GLY A 107 -4.07 14.25 9.05
C GLY A 107 -2.69 13.66 8.74
N LEU A 108 -2.10 14.07 7.61
CA LEU A 108 -0.80 13.59 7.12
C LEU A 108 0.35 13.88 8.11
N ASP A 109 0.31 15.04 8.75
CA ASP A 109 1.32 15.46 9.73
C ASP A 109 1.43 14.51 10.92
N SER A 110 0.38 13.77 11.24
CA SER A 110 0.38 12.82 12.35
C SER A 110 1.40 11.70 12.13
N ILE A 111 1.55 11.23 10.90
CA ILE A 111 2.55 10.22 10.52
C ILE A 111 3.93 10.86 10.40
N ALA A 112 4.06 11.94 9.63
CA ALA A 112 5.34 12.59 9.37
C ALA A 112 6.04 13.06 10.66
N LYS A 113 5.29 13.65 11.62
CA LYS A 113 5.86 14.20 12.86
C LYS A 113 6.03 13.19 13.99
N ARG A 114 5.28 12.08 14.01
CA ARG A 114 5.28 11.13 15.13
C ARG A 114 5.94 9.80 14.82
N ILE A 115 6.07 9.44 13.54
CA ILE A 115 6.63 8.16 13.11
C ILE A 115 7.78 8.35 12.14
N GLY A 116 7.67 9.30 11.19
CA GLY A 116 8.56 9.48 10.07
C GLY A 116 8.05 8.83 8.79
N VAL A 117 8.54 9.32 7.67
CA VAL A 117 8.12 8.91 6.31
C VAL A 117 9.31 8.48 5.43
N ASP A 118 10.54 8.71 5.88
CA ASP A 118 11.74 8.32 5.15
C ASP A 118 12.01 6.81 5.23
N ALA A 119 12.80 6.31 4.30
CA ALA A 119 13.27 4.94 4.33
C ALA A 119 14.21 4.72 5.52
N THR A 120 14.03 3.63 6.26
CA THR A 120 14.90 3.31 7.40
C THR A 120 16.25 2.70 6.97
N GLY A 121 16.34 2.17 5.74
CA GLY A 121 17.49 1.41 5.27
C GLY A 121 17.74 0.11 6.05
N ALA A 122 16.80 -0.30 6.89
CA ALA A 122 16.94 -1.45 7.78
C ALA A 122 15.83 -2.48 7.53
N ARG A 123 16.03 -3.70 7.99
CA ARG A 123 15.03 -4.77 7.92
C ARG A 123 13.73 -4.36 8.63
N PHE A 124 12.61 -4.93 8.20
CA PHE A 124 11.26 -4.58 8.65
C PHE A 124 11.02 -4.68 10.17
N ASN A 125 11.81 -5.46 10.91
CA ASN A 125 11.70 -5.67 12.36
C ASN A 125 12.97 -5.21 13.12
N SER A 126 13.74 -4.31 12.51
CA SER A 126 14.94 -3.76 13.13
C SER A 126 14.60 -2.78 14.26
N ILE A 127 15.34 -2.86 15.37
CA ILE A 127 15.28 -1.87 16.44
C ILE A 127 16.20 -0.67 16.19
N ILE A 128 17.09 -0.76 15.20
CA ILE A 128 18.03 0.32 14.85
C ILE A 128 17.27 1.59 14.48
N ALA A 129 16.14 1.47 13.78
CA ALA A 129 15.29 2.60 13.45
C ALA A 129 14.75 3.35 14.70
N ILE A 130 14.62 2.66 15.84
CA ILE A 130 14.19 3.27 17.10
C ILE A 130 15.37 3.90 17.83
N GLU A 131 16.48 3.17 17.94
CA GLU A 131 17.66 3.53 18.71
C GLU A 131 18.55 4.54 17.97
N GLY A 132 18.79 4.33 16.67
CA GLY A 132 19.75 5.09 15.88
C GLY A 132 19.37 6.56 15.69
N VAL A 133 18.11 6.85 15.48
CA VAL A 133 17.62 8.24 15.30
C VAL A 133 17.80 9.07 16.56
N ARG A 134 17.58 8.48 17.73
CA ARG A 134 17.77 9.18 19.01
C ARG A 134 19.22 9.50 19.34
N SER A 135 20.14 8.64 18.93
CA SER A 135 21.57 8.83 19.21
C SER A 135 22.22 9.87 18.31
N VAL A 136 21.71 10.07 17.09
CA VAL A 136 22.36 10.92 16.08
C VAL A 136 21.73 12.32 15.98
N VAL A 137 20.44 12.46 16.21
CA VAL A 137 19.70 13.71 15.90
C VAL A 137 19.08 14.38 17.13
N GLY A 138 19.09 13.76 18.28
CA GLY A 138 18.76 14.35 19.60
C GLY A 138 17.37 14.94 19.82
N THR A 139 16.64 15.43 18.82
CA THR A 139 15.38 16.17 18.96
C THR A 139 14.42 16.04 17.77
N GLY A 140 14.74 15.24 16.74
CA GLY A 140 13.90 15.08 15.56
C GLY A 140 12.72 14.12 15.76
N ALA A 141 11.76 14.17 14.82
CA ALA A 141 10.77 13.11 14.69
C ALA A 141 11.49 11.76 14.46
N PRO A 142 10.99 10.65 15.03
CA PRO A 142 11.61 9.36 14.78
C PRO A 142 11.41 8.96 13.31
N GLU A 143 12.47 8.48 12.65
CA GLU A 143 12.42 7.96 11.29
C GLU A 143 12.16 6.45 11.31
N MET A 144 11.04 6.05 11.92
CA MET A 144 10.68 4.64 12.06
C MET A 144 9.86 4.09 10.92
N ASN A 145 9.36 4.92 10.05
CA ASN A 145 8.44 4.68 8.94
C ASN A 145 7.23 3.77 9.27
N ALA A 146 6.05 4.18 8.91
CA ALA A 146 4.79 3.47 9.22
C ALA A 146 4.67 2.09 8.54
N LEU A 147 5.52 1.75 7.57
CA LEU A 147 5.46 0.49 6.81
C LEU A 147 6.50 -0.55 7.24
N VAL A 148 7.28 -0.28 8.29
CA VAL A 148 8.08 -1.28 9.02
C VAL A 148 7.51 -1.49 10.42
N ASN A 149 7.88 -2.59 11.10
CA ASN A 149 7.18 -3.01 12.32
C ASN A 149 7.14 -1.94 13.42
N PRO A 150 8.23 -1.23 13.78
CA PRO A 150 8.17 -0.21 14.81
C PRO A 150 7.14 0.88 14.49
N GLY A 151 7.22 1.47 13.32
CA GLY A 151 6.27 2.51 12.91
C GLY A 151 4.84 2.01 12.73
N ALA A 152 4.65 0.76 12.29
CA ALA A 152 3.34 0.16 12.13
C ALA A 152 2.65 -0.12 13.47
N ILE A 153 3.38 -0.63 14.46
CA ILE A 153 2.85 -0.81 15.82
C ILE A 153 2.50 0.55 16.44
N SER A 154 3.34 1.57 16.21
CA SER A 154 3.01 2.95 16.59
C SER A 154 1.75 3.45 15.88
N SER A 155 1.62 3.28 14.56
CA SER A 155 0.39 3.65 13.82
C SER A 155 -0.84 2.97 14.40
N THR A 156 -0.76 1.66 14.69
CA THR A 156 -1.87 0.91 15.29
C THR A 156 -2.29 1.52 16.62
N SER A 157 -1.33 1.93 17.46
CA SER A 157 -1.60 2.59 18.75
C SER A 157 -2.24 3.98 18.61
N MET A 158 -2.15 4.59 17.43
CA MET A 158 -2.69 5.93 17.14
C MET A 158 -4.14 5.91 16.64
N VAL A 159 -4.67 4.76 16.20
CA VAL A 159 -6.09 4.65 15.82
C VAL A 159 -6.97 4.96 17.02
N THR A 160 -7.89 5.92 16.89
CA THR A 160 -8.71 6.40 18.00
C THR A 160 -9.86 5.44 18.32
N GLY A 161 -10.11 5.21 19.60
CA GLY A 161 -11.23 4.40 20.09
C GLY A 161 -11.24 4.34 21.60
N ALA A 162 -12.43 4.25 22.22
CA ALA A 162 -12.57 4.17 23.67
C ALA A 162 -12.19 2.77 24.23
N THR A 163 -12.24 1.75 23.39
CA THR A 163 -11.92 0.35 23.73
C THR A 163 -11.12 -0.30 22.61
N ALA A 164 -10.46 -1.43 22.89
CA ALA A 164 -9.78 -2.23 21.87
C ALA A 164 -10.72 -2.65 20.74
N ASP A 165 -11.96 -3.00 21.05
CA ASP A 165 -12.96 -3.38 20.04
C ASP A 165 -13.36 -2.20 19.17
N ALA A 166 -13.47 -0.99 19.72
CA ALA A 166 -13.75 0.22 18.94
C ALA A 166 -12.58 0.56 17.99
N VAL A 167 -11.34 0.39 18.43
CA VAL A 167 -10.14 0.53 17.59
C VAL A 167 -10.14 -0.55 16.50
N TRP A 168 -10.38 -1.80 16.85
CA TRP A 168 -10.45 -2.90 15.92
C TRP A 168 -11.53 -2.70 14.85
N ALA A 169 -12.72 -2.25 15.24
CA ALA A 169 -13.82 -1.98 14.32
C ALA A 169 -13.43 -0.97 13.22
N LYS A 170 -12.62 0.02 13.54
CA LYS A 170 -12.09 0.98 12.55
C LYS A 170 -11.01 0.34 11.66
N ILE A 171 -10.09 -0.42 12.26
CA ILE A 171 -9.05 -1.12 11.50
C ILE A 171 -9.67 -2.08 10.50
N ILE A 172 -10.54 -2.99 10.94
CA ILE A 172 -11.17 -3.94 10.01
C ILE A 172 -12.12 -3.23 9.03
N GLY A 173 -12.73 -2.12 9.45
CA GLY A 173 -13.64 -1.32 8.63
C GLY A 173 -12.96 -0.75 7.39
N ILE A 174 -11.80 -0.09 7.54
CA ILE A 174 -11.07 0.45 6.37
C ILE A 174 -10.55 -0.66 5.45
N HIS A 175 -10.18 -1.82 5.98
CA HIS A 175 -9.79 -2.97 5.18
C HIS A 175 -10.97 -3.53 4.38
N ASN A 176 -12.14 -3.70 5.01
CA ASN A 176 -13.38 -4.14 4.36
C ASN A 176 -13.79 -3.19 3.23
N ASP A 177 -13.79 -1.90 3.51
CA ASP A 177 -14.18 -0.86 2.55
C ASP A 177 -13.22 -0.82 1.36
N SER A 178 -11.91 -0.98 1.61
CA SER A 178 -10.89 -1.00 0.55
C SER A 178 -10.98 -2.26 -0.30
N ALA A 179 -11.26 -3.42 0.30
CA ALA A 179 -11.44 -4.70 -0.42
C ALA A 179 -12.81 -4.80 -1.13
N GLY A 180 -13.80 -4.03 -0.67
CA GLY A 180 -15.17 -4.07 -1.17
C GLY A 180 -15.98 -5.26 -0.68
N ARG A 181 -15.53 -5.94 0.39
CA ARG A 181 -16.24 -7.02 1.08
C ARG A 181 -15.88 -7.10 2.56
N GLN A 182 -16.65 -7.85 3.31
CA GLN A 182 -16.31 -8.21 4.68
C GLN A 182 -15.14 -9.21 4.68
N LEU A 183 -14.11 -8.88 5.43
CA LEU A 183 -12.93 -9.72 5.67
C LEU A 183 -12.99 -10.29 7.09
N SER A 184 -12.32 -11.41 7.31
CA SER A 184 -12.23 -12.06 8.62
C SER A 184 -10.78 -12.34 9.00
N VAL A 185 -10.54 -12.51 10.29
CA VAL A 185 -9.23 -12.90 10.82
C VAL A 185 -9.06 -14.41 10.65
N LEU A 186 -7.96 -14.84 10.05
CA LEU A 186 -7.54 -16.24 10.01
C LEU A 186 -7.03 -16.63 11.40
N GLN A 187 -7.88 -17.29 12.19
CA GLN A 187 -7.61 -17.54 13.61
C GLN A 187 -6.36 -18.39 13.86
N ASP A 188 -6.07 -19.36 12.98
CA ASP A 188 -4.86 -20.17 13.09
C ASP A 188 -3.58 -19.36 12.87
N VAL A 189 -3.62 -18.38 11.95
CA VAL A 189 -2.50 -17.46 11.71
C VAL A 189 -2.35 -16.51 12.90
N TYR A 190 -3.44 -15.90 13.37
CA TYR A 190 -3.44 -15.00 14.51
C TYR A 190 -2.85 -15.69 15.76
N LYS A 191 -3.33 -16.89 16.07
CA LYS A 191 -2.80 -17.67 17.19
C LYS A 191 -1.32 -18.00 17.01
N SER A 192 -0.92 -18.50 15.84
CA SER A 192 0.45 -18.87 15.52
C SER A 192 1.40 -17.69 15.64
N GLU A 193 1.00 -16.50 15.13
CA GLU A 193 1.81 -15.30 15.22
C GLU A 193 1.83 -14.73 16.65
N SER A 194 0.72 -14.76 17.38
CA SER A 194 0.67 -14.32 18.80
C SER A 194 1.61 -15.15 19.68
N ASP A 195 1.70 -16.47 19.43
CA ASP A 195 2.57 -17.38 20.18
C ASP A 195 4.08 -17.17 19.84
N SER A 196 4.41 -16.55 18.70
CA SER A 196 5.78 -16.40 18.17
C SER A 196 6.23 -14.95 17.95
N ASN A 197 5.50 -13.94 18.46
CA ASN A 197 5.75 -12.52 18.18
C ASN A 197 6.64 -11.80 19.20
N GLN A 198 7.50 -12.51 19.95
CA GLN A 198 8.36 -11.93 21.01
C GLN A 198 9.17 -10.73 20.50
N ARG A 199 9.59 -10.73 19.24
CA ARG A 199 10.30 -9.60 18.63
C ARG A 199 9.41 -8.35 18.57
N ASN A 200 8.15 -8.49 18.16
CA ASN A 200 7.20 -7.38 18.11
C ASN A 200 6.81 -6.90 19.51
N GLN A 201 6.73 -7.80 20.50
CA GLN A 201 6.52 -7.43 21.90
C GLN A 201 7.70 -6.60 22.43
N ALA A 202 8.94 -7.01 22.14
CA ALA A 202 10.13 -6.25 22.51
C ALA A 202 10.15 -4.86 21.86
N ILE A 203 9.78 -4.76 20.56
CA ILE A 203 9.65 -3.49 19.85
C ILE A 203 8.57 -2.62 20.53
N GLY A 204 7.39 -3.16 20.82
CA GLY A 204 6.30 -2.43 21.48
C GLY A 204 6.71 -1.88 22.85
N ALA A 205 7.37 -2.70 23.68
CA ALA A 205 7.88 -2.29 24.98
C ALA A 205 8.94 -1.18 24.87
N LEU A 206 9.88 -1.29 23.92
CA LEU A 206 10.91 -0.29 23.65
C LEU A 206 10.28 1.03 23.18
N MET A 207 9.32 0.97 22.28
CA MET A 207 8.57 2.12 21.78
C MET A 207 7.80 2.84 22.89
N TYR A 208 7.22 2.08 23.82
CA TYR A 208 6.56 2.63 25.01
C TYR A 208 7.56 3.30 25.95
N ALA A 209 8.69 2.67 26.22
CA ALA A 209 9.75 3.24 27.06
C ALA A 209 10.30 4.57 26.51
N TYR A 210 10.31 4.75 25.21
CA TYR A 210 10.74 6.01 24.55
C TYR A 210 9.60 7.00 24.33
N GLY A 211 8.35 6.68 24.74
CA GLY A 211 7.20 7.55 24.59
C GLY A 211 6.65 7.70 23.19
N TYR A 212 7.04 6.81 22.27
CA TYR A 212 6.46 6.75 20.91
C TYR A 212 5.09 6.10 20.90
N ILE A 213 4.84 5.13 21.79
CA ILE A 213 3.51 4.61 22.12
C ILE A 213 3.11 5.21 23.45
N LYS A 214 1.93 5.86 23.52
CA LYS A 214 1.40 6.53 24.70
C LYS A 214 0.23 5.78 25.33
N THR A 215 -0.22 4.72 24.70
CA THR A 215 -1.31 3.83 25.13
C THR A 215 -0.74 2.51 25.64
N ASP A 216 -1.59 1.54 25.92
CA ASP A 216 -1.13 0.18 26.25
C ASP A 216 -0.42 -0.45 25.04
N TRP A 217 0.89 -0.62 25.16
CA TRP A 217 1.71 -1.20 24.10
C TRP A 217 1.38 -2.68 23.82
N LYS A 218 0.92 -3.43 24.83
CA LYS A 218 0.52 -4.84 24.66
C LYS A 218 -0.72 -4.91 23.79
N GLN A 219 -1.71 -4.05 24.03
CA GLN A 219 -2.89 -3.92 23.20
C GLN A 219 -2.51 -3.48 21.77
N ALA A 220 -1.57 -2.55 21.62
CA ALA A 220 -1.12 -2.11 20.31
C ALA A 220 -0.47 -3.25 19.51
N VAL A 221 0.37 -4.08 20.14
CA VAL A 221 0.99 -5.27 19.52
C VAL A 221 -0.05 -6.33 19.20
N ASP A 222 -1.03 -6.56 20.05
CA ASP A 222 -2.13 -7.51 19.81
C ASP A 222 -2.98 -7.11 18.60
N LEU A 223 -3.46 -5.86 18.57
CA LEU A 223 -4.22 -5.32 17.44
C LEU A 223 -3.40 -5.34 16.13
N TYR A 224 -2.09 -5.06 16.21
CA TYR A 224 -1.18 -5.18 15.08
C TYR A 224 -1.07 -6.64 14.60
N THR A 225 -0.94 -7.62 15.48
CA THR A 225 -0.92 -9.05 15.12
C THR A 225 -2.26 -9.48 14.50
N ARG A 226 -3.36 -9.01 15.08
CA ARG A 226 -4.71 -9.29 14.59
C ARG A 226 -4.94 -8.73 13.18
N GLN A 227 -4.50 -7.50 12.87
CA GLN A 227 -4.61 -6.93 11.52
C GLN A 227 -3.73 -7.66 10.49
N CYS A 228 -2.53 -8.11 10.88
CA CYS A 228 -1.66 -8.92 10.02
C CYS A 228 -2.32 -10.24 9.61
N SER A 229 -3.20 -10.77 10.45
CA SER A 229 -3.88 -12.05 10.28
C SER A 229 -5.20 -11.99 9.51
N ILE A 230 -5.59 -10.82 8.97
CA ILE A 230 -6.79 -10.69 8.12
C ILE A 230 -6.62 -11.53 6.86
N GLY A 231 -7.61 -12.37 6.53
CA GLY A 231 -7.66 -13.21 5.33
C GLY A 231 -8.02 -12.40 4.09
N VAL A 232 -7.21 -12.54 3.04
CA VAL A 232 -7.40 -11.86 1.75
C VAL A 232 -7.01 -12.77 0.60
N ASN A 233 -7.68 -12.62 -0.54
CA ASN A 233 -7.28 -13.22 -1.79
C ASN A 233 -6.68 -12.19 -2.76
N ALA A 234 -6.21 -12.64 -3.93
CA ALA A 234 -5.56 -11.75 -4.90
C ALA A 234 -6.50 -10.62 -5.39
N LYS A 235 -7.80 -10.92 -5.57
CA LYS A 235 -8.78 -9.92 -6.01
C LYS A 235 -9.03 -8.85 -4.93
N ASP A 236 -9.12 -9.25 -3.66
CA ASP A 236 -9.25 -8.31 -2.55
C ASP A 236 -8.09 -7.33 -2.54
N LEU A 237 -6.87 -7.85 -2.56
CA LEU A 237 -5.65 -7.05 -2.55
C LEU A 237 -5.56 -6.10 -3.77
N ALA A 238 -5.93 -6.57 -4.97
CA ALA A 238 -5.95 -5.73 -6.16
C ALA A 238 -7.00 -4.62 -6.07
N THR A 239 -8.18 -4.90 -5.48
CA THR A 239 -9.22 -3.90 -5.24
C THR A 239 -8.76 -2.86 -4.22
N MET A 240 -8.09 -3.30 -3.14
CA MET A 240 -7.47 -2.43 -2.16
C MET A 240 -6.42 -1.49 -2.80
N ALA A 241 -5.55 -2.03 -3.66
CA ALA A 241 -4.58 -1.23 -4.43
C ALA A 241 -5.26 -0.27 -5.41
N ALA A 242 -6.33 -0.72 -6.08
CA ALA A 242 -7.12 0.10 -7.02
C ALA A 242 -7.87 1.23 -6.31
N THR A 243 -8.26 1.05 -5.04
CA THR A 243 -8.83 2.11 -4.21
C THR A 243 -7.83 3.27 -4.08
N LEU A 244 -6.55 2.99 -3.87
CA LEU A 244 -5.51 4.01 -3.86
C LEU A 244 -5.21 4.56 -5.26
N ALA A 245 -5.22 3.71 -6.31
CA ALA A 245 -5.05 4.16 -7.69
C ALA A 245 -6.16 5.12 -8.15
N SER A 246 -7.37 4.97 -7.60
CA SER A 246 -8.56 5.77 -7.85
C SER A 246 -8.74 6.94 -6.87
N ALA A 247 -7.64 7.48 -6.37
CA ALA A 247 -7.62 8.59 -5.42
C ALA A 247 -8.51 8.34 -4.18
N GLY A 248 -8.48 7.13 -3.63
CA GLY A 248 -9.18 6.77 -2.40
C GLY A 248 -10.62 6.27 -2.58
N LYS A 249 -11.14 6.25 -3.80
CA LYS A 249 -12.46 5.68 -4.12
C LYS A 249 -12.30 4.22 -4.55
N ASN A 250 -12.98 3.31 -3.87
CA ASN A 250 -13.02 1.91 -4.32
C ASN A 250 -13.77 1.84 -5.68
N PRO A 251 -13.09 1.45 -6.78
CA PRO A 251 -13.71 1.52 -8.11
C PRO A 251 -14.76 0.43 -8.35
N VAL A 252 -14.77 -0.62 -7.54
CA VAL A 252 -15.73 -1.73 -7.65
C VAL A 252 -17.04 -1.39 -6.93
N THR A 253 -16.96 -0.77 -5.75
CA THR A 253 -18.16 -0.45 -4.94
C THR A 253 -18.62 1.00 -5.08
N GLY A 254 -17.76 1.87 -5.59
CA GLY A 254 -18.02 3.32 -5.67
C GLY A 254 -17.85 4.07 -4.34
N LYS A 255 -17.52 3.38 -3.23
CA LYS A 255 -17.37 4.00 -1.91
C LYS A 255 -16.07 4.82 -1.84
N VAL A 256 -16.15 6.05 -1.34
CA VAL A 256 -14.97 6.82 -0.94
C VAL A 256 -14.47 6.28 0.39
N VAL A 257 -13.28 5.70 0.40
CA VAL A 257 -12.66 5.06 1.56
C VAL A 257 -11.62 5.98 2.20
N VAL A 258 -10.85 6.67 1.37
CA VAL A 258 -9.81 7.61 1.79
C VAL A 258 -10.05 8.95 1.11
N ASP A 259 -9.90 10.05 1.85
CA ASP A 259 -9.94 11.41 1.29
C ASP A 259 -8.91 11.53 0.15
N PRO A 260 -9.32 11.93 -1.06
CA PRO A 260 -8.41 12.08 -2.21
C PRO A 260 -7.16 12.93 -1.92
N ALA A 261 -7.28 13.97 -1.10
CA ALA A 261 -6.17 14.85 -0.75
C ALA A 261 -5.08 14.15 0.09
N LYS A 262 -5.41 13.02 0.71
CA LYS A 262 -4.50 12.25 1.58
C LYS A 262 -3.76 11.13 0.86
N VAL A 263 -4.30 10.66 -0.27
CA VAL A 263 -3.76 9.51 -1.02
C VAL A 263 -2.32 9.75 -1.51
N PRO A 264 -1.93 10.93 -2.02
CA PRO A 264 -0.55 11.16 -2.46
C PRO A 264 0.48 10.91 -1.35
N GLY A 265 0.20 11.33 -0.11
CA GLY A 265 1.08 11.07 1.04
C GLY A 265 1.18 9.58 1.37
N ILE A 266 0.07 8.84 1.30
CA ILE A 266 0.07 7.37 1.51
C ILE A 266 0.93 6.69 0.46
N LEU A 267 0.78 7.05 -0.82
CA LEU A 267 1.58 6.48 -1.91
C LEU A 267 3.06 6.84 -1.78
N ALA A 268 3.39 8.04 -1.32
CA ALA A 268 4.77 8.46 -1.06
C ALA A 268 5.44 7.56 0.01
N VAL A 269 4.76 7.25 1.11
CA VAL A 269 5.28 6.32 2.13
C VAL A 269 5.41 4.90 1.58
N MET A 270 4.48 4.45 0.72
CA MET A 270 4.63 3.16 0.02
C MET A 270 5.85 3.14 -0.91
N ALA A 271 6.19 4.25 -1.54
CA ALA A 271 7.37 4.36 -2.40
C ALA A 271 8.68 4.28 -1.61
N THR A 272 8.74 4.88 -0.39
CA THR A 272 9.97 4.93 0.42
C THR A 272 10.26 3.66 1.20
N ALA A 273 9.24 2.91 1.65
CA ALA A 273 9.45 1.77 2.56
C ALA A 273 8.54 0.56 2.31
N GLY A 274 7.81 0.52 1.18
CA GLY A 274 6.81 -0.53 0.95
C GLY A 274 7.37 -1.94 0.79
N LEU A 275 8.60 -2.08 0.28
CA LEU A 275 9.33 -3.34 0.16
C LEU A 275 10.54 -3.41 1.13
N TYR A 276 10.40 -2.79 2.30
CA TYR A 276 11.42 -2.81 3.36
C TYR A 276 12.77 -2.22 2.87
N ASP A 277 13.88 -2.92 3.10
CA ASP A 277 15.22 -2.54 2.64
C ASP A 277 15.40 -2.61 1.10
N ASP A 278 14.52 -3.30 0.37
CA ASP A 278 14.52 -3.34 -1.11
C ASP A 278 13.60 -2.29 -1.79
N SER A 279 13.00 -1.36 -1.02
CA SER A 279 12.05 -0.38 -1.58
C SER A 279 12.64 0.49 -2.68
N GLY A 280 13.89 0.94 -2.51
CA GLY A 280 14.59 1.73 -3.53
C GLY A 280 14.84 0.95 -4.82
N LYS A 281 15.29 -0.30 -4.71
CA LYS A 281 15.51 -1.21 -5.83
C LYS A 281 14.21 -1.50 -6.59
N TRP A 282 13.11 -1.72 -5.86
CA TRP A 282 11.79 -1.90 -6.45
C TRP A 282 11.32 -0.64 -7.20
N LEU A 283 11.39 0.53 -6.55
CA LEU A 283 10.95 1.78 -7.16
C LEU A 283 11.77 2.13 -8.41
N TYR A 284 13.09 1.90 -8.36
CA TYR A 284 13.97 2.07 -9.51
C TYR A 284 13.57 1.18 -10.70
N ALA A 285 13.18 -0.07 -10.43
CA ALA A 285 12.81 -1.02 -11.48
C ALA A 285 11.41 -0.79 -12.06
N THR A 286 10.46 -0.29 -11.27
CA THR A 286 9.04 -0.27 -11.63
C THR A 286 8.41 1.12 -11.63
N GLY A 287 8.94 2.05 -10.86
CA GLY A 287 8.31 3.35 -10.58
C GLY A 287 7.02 3.27 -9.74
N LEU A 288 6.61 2.09 -9.27
CA LEU A 288 5.32 1.91 -8.60
C LEU A 288 5.44 1.97 -7.08
N PRO A 289 4.65 2.81 -6.39
CA PRO A 289 4.36 2.61 -4.98
C PRO A 289 3.80 1.22 -4.74
N ALA A 290 4.35 0.49 -3.76
CA ALA A 290 3.94 -0.88 -3.51
C ALA A 290 4.02 -1.25 -2.04
N LYS A 291 3.42 -2.39 -1.63
CA LYS A 291 3.59 -2.98 -0.31
C LYS A 291 3.57 -4.50 -0.37
N SER A 292 4.57 -5.10 0.23
CA SER A 292 4.69 -6.55 0.39
C SER A 292 4.18 -7.02 1.75
N GLY A 293 3.82 -8.29 1.81
CA GLY A 293 3.48 -9.00 3.05
C GLY A 293 4.09 -10.40 3.05
N VAL A 294 4.62 -10.83 4.18
CA VAL A 294 5.31 -12.13 4.33
C VAL A 294 4.37 -13.34 4.19
N GLY A 295 3.07 -13.13 4.03
CA GLY A 295 2.11 -14.14 3.56
C GLY A 295 2.20 -14.44 2.06
N GLY A 296 3.11 -13.79 1.34
CA GLY A 296 3.32 -13.95 -0.10
C GLY A 296 2.55 -12.97 -0.96
N GLY A 297 1.80 -12.04 -0.37
CA GLY A 297 1.11 -10.97 -1.08
C GLY A 297 2.02 -9.80 -1.43
N LEU A 298 1.80 -9.20 -2.60
CA LEU A 298 2.39 -7.92 -3.01
C LEU A 298 1.34 -7.11 -3.76
N ILE A 299 1.09 -5.88 -3.31
CA ILE A 299 0.28 -4.90 -4.03
C ILE A 299 1.15 -3.81 -4.64
N ALA A 300 0.78 -3.32 -5.81
CA ALA A 300 1.38 -2.14 -6.42
C ALA A 300 0.31 -1.23 -7.03
N VAL A 301 0.59 0.07 -7.05
CA VAL A 301 -0.35 1.09 -7.49
C VAL A 301 0.23 1.86 -8.66
N SER A 302 -0.49 1.85 -9.80
CA SER A 302 -0.28 2.77 -10.90
C SER A 302 -1.32 3.88 -10.79
N PRO A 303 -0.97 5.06 -10.25
CA PRO A 303 -1.93 6.12 -9.97
C PRO A 303 -2.72 6.54 -11.22
N GLY A 304 -4.04 6.62 -11.10
CA GLY A 304 -4.94 6.97 -12.18
C GLY A 304 -5.16 5.88 -13.25
N LYS A 305 -4.54 4.69 -13.09
CA LYS A 305 -4.63 3.59 -14.06
C LYS A 305 -5.20 2.30 -13.44
N PHE A 306 -4.46 1.68 -12.53
CA PHE A 306 -4.85 0.41 -11.93
C PHE A 306 -4.17 0.14 -10.58
N GLY A 307 -4.78 -0.73 -9.79
CA GLY A 307 -4.15 -1.47 -8.71
C GLY A 307 -3.90 -2.90 -9.16
N ILE A 308 -2.76 -3.46 -8.77
CA ILE A 308 -2.39 -4.84 -9.07
C ILE A 308 -1.96 -5.55 -7.80
N ALA A 309 -2.31 -6.82 -7.70
CA ALA A 309 -1.87 -7.70 -6.64
C ALA A 309 -1.47 -9.06 -7.16
N VAL A 310 -0.47 -9.64 -6.52
CA VAL A 310 -0.05 -11.01 -6.75
C VAL A 310 0.13 -11.69 -5.40
N ILE A 311 -0.36 -12.93 -5.30
CA ILE A 311 -0.10 -13.82 -4.17
C ILE A 311 0.76 -14.97 -4.67
N ALA A 312 1.95 -15.11 -4.08
CA ALA A 312 2.86 -16.23 -4.27
C ALA A 312 3.76 -16.35 -3.03
N PRO A 313 3.57 -17.35 -2.16
CA PRO A 313 4.18 -17.41 -0.84
C PRO A 313 5.71 -17.37 -0.75
N PRO A 314 6.49 -17.98 -1.69
CA PRO A 314 7.95 -17.94 -1.60
C PRO A 314 8.54 -16.53 -1.67
N LEU A 315 9.36 -16.20 -0.67
CA LEU A 315 9.97 -14.88 -0.44
C LEU A 315 11.47 -14.91 -0.73
N ASP A 316 12.02 -13.72 -1.06
CA ASP A 316 13.45 -13.45 -1.05
C ASP A 316 13.98 -13.16 0.38
N ASP A 317 15.28 -12.83 0.48
CA ASP A 317 15.94 -12.56 1.76
C ASP A 317 15.45 -11.26 2.45
N ALA A 318 14.89 -10.33 1.69
CA ALA A 318 14.28 -9.12 2.23
C ALA A 318 12.84 -9.34 2.75
N GLY A 319 12.23 -10.51 2.43
CA GLY A 319 10.87 -10.87 2.82
C GLY A 319 9.81 -10.49 1.80
N ASN A 320 10.18 -10.31 0.54
CA ASN A 320 9.27 -9.96 -0.55
C ASN A 320 9.05 -11.17 -1.48
N SER A 321 7.82 -11.40 -1.93
CA SER A 321 7.51 -12.50 -2.86
C SER A 321 8.29 -12.37 -4.16
N VAL A 322 9.15 -13.36 -4.47
CA VAL A 322 9.98 -13.38 -5.67
C VAL A 322 9.13 -13.37 -6.94
N LYS A 323 8.16 -14.28 -6.99
CA LYS A 323 7.27 -14.45 -8.14
C LYS A 323 6.38 -13.22 -8.34
N ALA A 324 5.86 -12.65 -7.25
CA ALA A 324 5.02 -11.46 -7.31
C ALA A 324 5.76 -10.25 -7.87
N GLN A 325 6.99 -10.00 -7.42
CA GLN A 325 7.81 -8.90 -7.94
C GLN A 325 8.00 -9.02 -9.45
N ARG A 326 8.36 -10.20 -9.95
CA ARG A 326 8.59 -10.43 -11.38
C ARG A 326 7.31 -10.30 -12.21
N ALA A 327 6.19 -10.83 -11.72
CA ALA A 327 4.92 -10.75 -12.43
C ALA A 327 4.40 -9.32 -12.53
N ILE A 328 4.40 -8.57 -11.42
CA ILE A 328 3.96 -7.17 -11.40
C ILE A 328 4.85 -6.31 -12.30
N THR A 329 6.18 -6.49 -12.24
CA THR A 329 7.11 -5.77 -13.11
C THR A 329 6.80 -6.01 -14.59
N ALA A 330 6.59 -7.27 -15.01
CA ALA A 330 6.28 -7.62 -16.38
C ALA A 330 4.95 -7.00 -16.85
N ILE A 331 3.90 -7.08 -16.03
CA ILE A 331 2.58 -6.50 -16.33
C ILE A 331 2.68 -4.98 -16.40
N SER A 332 3.31 -4.33 -15.43
CA SER A 332 3.46 -2.88 -15.38
C SER A 332 4.20 -2.36 -16.61
N ASN A 333 5.29 -3.01 -17.01
CA ASN A 333 6.06 -2.64 -18.20
C ASN A 333 5.23 -2.79 -19.48
N SER A 334 4.47 -3.89 -19.61
CA SER A 334 3.58 -4.12 -20.77
C SER A 334 2.46 -3.07 -20.85
N LEU A 335 1.96 -2.61 -19.72
CA LEU A 335 0.83 -1.68 -19.62
C LEU A 335 1.25 -0.22 -19.39
N GLY A 336 2.54 0.12 -19.49
CA GLY A 336 3.00 1.50 -19.23
C GLY A 336 2.58 2.01 -17.85
N GLY A 337 2.68 1.15 -16.83
CA GLY A 337 2.22 1.45 -15.48
C GLY A 337 3.10 2.43 -14.72
N ASN A 338 4.37 2.60 -15.13
CA ASN A 338 5.33 3.48 -14.46
C ASN A 338 4.93 4.96 -14.59
N PRO A 339 4.58 5.67 -13.49
CA PRO A 339 4.17 7.06 -13.53
C PRO A 339 5.29 8.03 -13.90
N TYR A 340 6.56 7.63 -13.79
CA TYR A 340 7.72 8.45 -14.16
C TYR A 340 8.11 8.30 -15.64
N ALA A 341 7.54 7.35 -16.37
CA ALA A 341 7.80 7.17 -17.79
C ALA A 341 7.08 8.27 -18.58
N ALA A 342 7.80 9.34 -18.91
CA ALA A 342 7.31 10.40 -19.79
C ALA A 342 7.55 10.01 -21.26
N THR A 343 6.51 10.11 -22.08
CA THR A 343 6.67 10.07 -23.53
C THR A 343 6.93 11.50 -24.02
N PRO A 344 8.05 11.77 -24.69
CA PRO A 344 8.26 13.09 -25.27
C PRO A 344 7.11 13.45 -26.21
N LYS A 345 6.63 14.69 -26.13
CA LYS A 345 5.69 15.22 -27.13
C LYS A 345 6.48 15.37 -28.44
N SER A 346 6.09 14.63 -29.47
CA SER A 346 6.56 14.84 -30.84
C SER A 346 6.09 16.16 -31.39
#